data_3d16154b397608ca7f77c14508f18916
#
_entry.id   3d16154b397608ca7f77c14508f18916
#
_cell.length_a   1.000
_cell.length_b   1.000
_cell.length_c   1.000
_cell.angle_alpha   90.00
_cell.angle_beta   90.00
_cell.angle_gamma   90.00
#
_symmetry.space_group_name_H-M   'P 1'
#
loop_
_entity.id
_entity.type
_entity.pdbx_description
1 polymer ?
#
loop_
_entity_poly.entity_id
_entity_poly.type
_entity_poly.pdbx_seq_one_letter_code
_entity_poly.pdbx_strand_id
1 'polypeptide(L)'
;MPAISFQSISKAYPSPKGPTGATFLAVDGVSLDIEEGEFFGLLGPNGAGKTTMISMLAGLTRPSSGRVSVLGSNVQSDFAQARRKLGVVPQELVFDPFFNVREALRIQSGYFGVKNNDPWIDELLESLGLSDKADANMRQLSGGMKRRVLVAQALVHKPPVIVLDEPTAGVDVELRQTLWQFIAKLNKQGHTVLLTTHYLEEAEALCGRIAMLKSGRIVALDRTSELLKAASSNVLRFKVDGVLPKILADQARITGRIVQFPAHDALEIEGFLTAVRESGLVAQDVEIRKADLEDVFLDVMKKNSGQAKPPASIAQTQEALV
;
A
#
# COMPACT_ATOMS: atom_id res chain seq x y z
N MET A 1 -3.25 -4.65 -22.43
CA MET A 1 -2.48 -3.39 -22.24
C MET A 1 -2.51 -3.09 -20.75
N PRO A 2 -1.39 -2.73 -20.12
CA PRO A 2 -1.44 -2.50 -18.67
C PRO A 2 -2.38 -1.32 -18.34
N ALA A 3 -3.14 -1.47 -17.27
CA ALA A 3 -3.99 -0.40 -16.72
C ALA A 3 -3.14 0.72 -16.12
N ILE A 4 -2.04 0.35 -15.45
CA ILE A 4 -1.05 1.28 -14.91
C ILE A 4 0.32 0.81 -15.38
N SER A 5 1.13 1.72 -15.92
CA SER A 5 2.52 1.42 -16.30
C SER A 5 3.47 2.48 -15.76
N PHE A 6 4.46 2.02 -15.00
CA PHE A 6 5.64 2.77 -14.60
C PHE A 6 6.84 2.26 -15.39
N GLN A 7 7.50 3.13 -16.14
CA GLN A 7 8.63 2.77 -16.99
C GLN A 7 9.90 3.49 -16.52
N SER A 8 10.76 2.78 -15.80
CA SER A 8 12.04 3.24 -15.25
C SER A 8 11.93 4.60 -14.56
N ILE A 9 10.88 4.75 -13.73
CA ILE A 9 10.61 6.01 -13.05
C ILE A 9 11.60 6.26 -11.92
N SER A 10 12.06 7.49 -11.81
CA SER A 10 12.82 7.97 -10.65
C SER A 10 12.27 9.30 -10.19
N LYS A 11 12.38 9.56 -8.88
CA LYS A 11 12.03 10.83 -8.27
C LYS A 11 13.07 11.25 -7.24
N ALA A 12 13.74 12.35 -7.51
CA ALA A 12 14.65 13.00 -6.59
C ALA A 12 13.97 14.20 -5.91
N TYR A 13 14.24 14.37 -4.63
CA TYR A 13 13.87 15.54 -3.84
C TYR A 13 15.12 16.18 -3.21
N PRO A 14 15.11 17.49 -2.92
CA PRO A 14 16.16 18.11 -2.13
C PRO A 14 16.29 17.42 -0.77
N SER A 15 17.52 17.15 -0.33
CA SER A 15 17.77 16.52 0.98
C SER A 15 17.60 17.54 2.10
N PRO A 16 16.67 17.31 3.05
CA PRO A 16 16.48 18.25 4.18
C PRO A 16 17.66 18.24 5.19
N LYS A 17 18.50 17.20 5.16
CA LYS A 17 19.61 17.00 6.12
C LYS A 17 20.99 16.98 5.47
N GLY A 18 21.07 17.21 4.15
CA GLY A 18 22.32 17.21 3.40
C GLY A 18 22.90 18.61 3.17
N PRO A 19 24.12 18.72 2.64
CA PRO A 19 24.68 19.97 2.15
C PRO A 19 23.72 20.63 1.13
N THR A 20 23.82 21.95 0.99
CA THR A 20 23.03 22.71 -0.01
C THR A 20 23.25 22.07 -1.40
N GLY A 21 22.14 21.68 -2.07
CA GLY A 21 22.18 21.00 -3.37
C GLY A 21 22.21 19.46 -3.31
N ALA A 22 22.30 18.83 -2.13
CA ALA A 22 22.17 17.40 -2.01
C ALA A 22 20.71 16.96 -2.29
N THR A 23 20.56 15.83 -2.99
CA THR A 23 19.25 15.22 -3.30
C THR A 23 19.19 13.80 -2.76
N PHE A 24 17.98 13.33 -2.46
CA PHE A 24 17.72 11.91 -2.18
C PHE A 24 16.72 11.35 -3.18
N LEU A 25 16.90 10.11 -3.58
CA LEU A 25 15.99 9.40 -4.47
C LEU A 25 14.86 8.76 -3.64
N ALA A 26 13.65 9.32 -3.76
CA ALA A 26 12.46 8.75 -3.14
C ALA A 26 11.93 7.53 -3.94
N VAL A 27 12.17 7.52 -5.26
CA VAL A 27 11.91 6.40 -6.18
C VAL A 27 13.12 6.30 -7.11
N ASP A 28 13.62 5.11 -7.35
CA ASP A 28 14.87 4.85 -8.04
C ASP A 28 14.71 3.74 -9.10
N GLY A 29 14.53 4.15 -10.36
CA GLY A 29 14.49 3.26 -11.52
C GLY A 29 13.35 2.22 -11.50
N VAL A 30 12.22 2.52 -10.90
CA VAL A 30 11.12 1.55 -10.78
C VAL A 30 10.42 1.34 -12.12
N SER A 31 10.29 0.06 -12.51
CA SER A 31 9.44 -0.40 -13.62
C SER A 31 8.41 -1.38 -13.07
N LEU A 32 7.13 -1.13 -13.37
CA LEU A 32 6.01 -1.93 -12.87
C LEU A 32 4.81 -1.76 -13.80
N ASP A 33 4.24 -2.87 -14.24
CA ASP A 33 2.98 -2.91 -14.97
C ASP A 33 1.92 -3.62 -14.13
N ILE A 34 0.72 -3.03 -14.08
CA ILE A 34 -0.48 -3.57 -13.43
C ILE A 34 -1.51 -3.77 -14.53
N GLU A 35 -2.01 -5.00 -14.66
CA GLU A 35 -2.92 -5.37 -15.73
C GLU A 35 -4.37 -4.91 -15.45
N GLU A 36 -5.18 -4.82 -16.51
CA GLU A 36 -6.60 -4.46 -16.40
C GLU A 36 -7.35 -5.50 -15.57
N GLY A 37 -8.21 -5.04 -14.65
CA GLY A 37 -8.99 -5.88 -13.74
C GLY A 37 -8.18 -6.46 -12.58
N GLU A 38 -6.89 -6.15 -12.44
CA GLU A 38 -6.06 -6.65 -11.36
C GLU A 38 -6.37 -5.94 -10.04
N PHE A 39 -6.39 -6.67 -8.92
CA PHE A 39 -6.32 -6.12 -7.57
C PHE A 39 -4.86 -6.23 -7.11
N PHE A 40 -4.14 -5.13 -7.12
CA PHE A 40 -2.69 -5.06 -6.92
C PHE A 40 -2.33 -4.38 -5.61
N GLY A 41 -1.40 -4.97 -4.85
CA GLY A 41 -0.86 -4.42 -3.60
C GLY A 41 0.51 -3.75 -3.81
N LEU A 42 0.68 -2.52 -3.33
CA LEU A 42 1.98 -1.85 -3.24
C LEU A 42 2.33 -1.65 -1.77
N LEU A 43 3.20 -2.50 -1.24
CA LEU A 43 3.57 -2.55 0.16
C LEU A 43 4.97 -1.98 0.40
N GLY A 44 5.25 -1.61 1.63
CA GLY A 44 6.58 -1.11 2.02
C GLY A 44 6.50 -0.29 3.30
N PRO A 45 7.61 -0.10 4.01
CA PRO A 45 7.66 0.73 5.21
C PRO A 45 7.39 2.21 4.89
N ASN A 46 7.19 3.01 5.93
CA ASN A 46 7.09 4.47 5.77
C ASN A 46 8.37 5.01 5.14
N GLY A 47 8.20 5.93 4.18
CA GLY A 47 9.33 6.47 3.41
C GLY A 47 9.87 5.56 2.30
N ALA A 48 9.26 4.39 2.04
CA ALA A 48 9.69 3.50 0.96
C ALA A 48 9.50 4.08 -0.46
N GLY A 49 8.66 5.12 -0.62
CA GLY A 49 8.37 5.75 -1.91
C GLY A 49 6.96 5.51 -2.44
N LYS A 50 6.08 4.79 -1.72
CA LYS A 50 4.71 4.47 -2.14
C LYS A 50 3.88 5.70 -2.51
N THR A 51 3.74 6.64 -1.57
CA THR A 51 2.98 7.89 -1.79
C THR A 51 3.59 8.74 -2.90
N THR A 52 4.92 8.70 -3.08
CA THR A 52 5.57 9.35 -4.22
C THR A 52 5.15 8.72 -5.55
N MET A 53 5.10 7.39 -5.65
CA MET A 53 4.62 6.69 -6.85
C MET A 53 3.16 7.03 -7.14
N ILE A 54 2.28 7.02 -6.11
CA ILE A 54 0.87 7.40 -6.24
C ILE A 54 0.75 8.87 -6.67
N SER A 55 1.52 9.78 -6.10
CA SER A 55 1.51 11.20 -6.48
C SER A 55 1.95 11.41 -7.93
N MET A 56 2.90 10.63 -8.43
CA MET A 56 3.29 10.65 -9.85
C MET A 56 2.18 10.10 -10.74
N LEU A 57 1.53 9.00 -10.34
CA LEU A 57 0.40 8.40 -11.05
C LEU A 57 -0.80 9.36 -11.12
N ALA A 58 -1.10 10.05 -10.03
CA ALA A 58 -2.16 11.06 -9.95
C ALA A 58 -1.82 12.35 -10.73
N GLY A 59 -0.59 12.48 -11.25
CA GLY A 59 -0.13 13.69 -11.94
C GLY A 59 0.10 14.90 -11.01
N LEU A 60 0.19 14.67 -9.69
CA LEU A 60 0.46 15.71 -8.68
C LEU A 60 1.96 16.04 -8.61
N THR A 61 2.81 15.06 -8.95
CA THR A 61 4.26 15.19 -8.95
C THR A 61 4.83 14.66 -10.25
N ARG A 62 5.75 15.40 -10.87
CA ARG A 62 6.44 14.94 -12.07
C ARG A 62 7.59 13.99 -11.70
N PRO A 63 7.77 12.84 -12.38
CA PRO A 63 8.97 12.05 -12.24
C PRO A 63 10.20 12.86 -12.66
N SER A 64 11.35 12.59 -12.05
CA SER A 64 12.64 13.17 -12.47
C SER A 64 13.14 12.49 -13.75
N SER A 65 12.82 11.20 -13.94
CA SER A 65 13.05 10.43 -15.15
C SER A 65 12.01 9.33 -15.30
N GLY A 66 11.91 8.76 -16.49
CA GLY A 66 10.95 7.71 -16.82
C GLY A 66 9.57 8.22 -17.20
N ARG A 67 8.61 7.31 -17.31
CA ARG A 67 7.25 7.60 -17.78
C ARG A 67 6.21 6.87 -16.93
N VAL A 68 5.07 7.53 -16.70
CA VAL A 68 3.89 6.92 -16.06
C VAL A 68 2.70 7.06 -17.00
N SER A 69 1.91 5.99 -17.13
CA SER A 69 0.69 6.02 -17.94
C SER A 69 -0.45 5.24 -17.28
N VAL A 70 -1.68 5.64 -17.62
CA VAL A 70 -2.94 5.02 -17.19
C VAL A 70 -3.72 4.66 -18.44
N LEU A 71 -3.97 3.37 -18.67
CA LEU A 71 -4.63 2.85 -19.87
C LEU A 71 -4.10 3.52 -21.14
N GLY A 72 -2.77 3.53 -21.29
CA GLY A 72 -2.05 4.11 -22.41
C GLY A 72 -1.93 5.63 -22.42
N SER A 73 -2.68 6.39 -21.59
CA SER A 73 -2.57 7.84 -21.51
C SER A 73 -1.43 8.25 -20.57
N ASN A 74 -0.46 9.00 -21.07
CA ASN A 74 0.65 9.49 -20.27
C ASN A 74 0.14 10.54 -19.27
N VAL A 75 0.50 10.40 -17.99
CA VAL A 75 0.01 11.28 -16.93
C VAL A 75 0.52 12.73 -17.03
N GLN A 76 1.51 13.01 -17.86
CA GLN A 76 2.08 14.34 -18.05
C GLN A 76 1.59 15.01 -19.34
N SER A 77 1.69 14.31 -20.49
CA SER A 77 1.28 14.86 -21.78
C SER A 77 -0.23 14.80 -22.00
N ASP A 78 -0.87 13.71 -21.53
CA ASP A 78 -2.31 13.46 -21.71
C ASP A 78 -3.07 13.51 -20.39
N PHE A 79 -2.68 14.45 -19.51
CA PHE A 79 -3.14 14.50 -18.11
C PHE A 79 -4.65 14.51 -17.97
N ALA A 80 -5.39 15.18 -18.87
CA ALA A 80 -6.84 15.26 -18.81
C ALA A 80 -7.50 13.90 -19.06
N GLN A 81 -6.97 13.12 -20.00
CA GLN A 81 -7.44 11.76 -20.29
C GLN A 81 -7.04 10.78 -19.18
N ALA A 82 -5.79 10.85 -18.73
CA ALA A 82 -5.30 10.00 -17.64
C ALA A 82 -6.13 10.20 -16.36
N ARG A 83 -6.44 11.46 -15.98
CA ARG A 83 -7.26 11.77 -14.79
C ARG A 83 -8.70 11.28 -14.89
N ARG A 84 -9.31 11.30 -16.09
CA ARG A 84 -10.67 10.77 -16.28
C ARG A 84 -10.75 9.26 -16.08
N LYS A 85 -9.63 8.55 -16.29
CA LYS A 85 -9.51 7.10 -16.12
C LYS A 85 -9.14 6.69 -14.69
N LEU A 86 -8.86 7.64 -13.81
CA LEU A 86 -8.25 7.41 -12.51
C LEU A 86 -9.10 8.00 -11.38
N GLY A 87 -9.46 7.19 -10.40
CA GLY A 87 -10.00 7.62 -9.11
C GLY A 87 -8.95 7.42 -8.02
N VAL A 88 -8.58 8.47 -7.30
CA VAL A 88 -7.55 8.40 -6.25
C VAL A 88 -8.15 8.79 -4.91
N VAL A 89 -8.02 7.90 -3.94
CA VAL A 89 -8.33 8.17 -2.53
C VAL A 89 -7.01 8.48 -1.84
N PRO A 90 -6.77 9.74 -1.44
CA PRO A 90 -5.52 10.14 -0.80
C PRO A 90 -5.46 9.68 0.66
N GLN A 91 -4.25 9.59 1.21
CA GLN A 91 -4.03 9.28 2.62
C GLN A 91 -4.59 10.36 3.55
N GLU A 92 -4.45 11.63 3.20
CA GLU A 92 -4.92 12.76 4.00
C GLU A 92 -6.41 13.03 3.82
N LEU A 93 -7.08 13.43 4.90
CA LEU A 93 -8.49 13.81 4.89
C LEU A 93 -8.62 15.28 4.45
N VAL A 94 -8.78 15.50 3.14
CA VAL A 94 -9.06 16.81 2.57
C VAL A 94 -10.54 16.90 2.22
N PHE A 95 -11.26 17.88 2.76
CA PHE A 95 -12.68 18.09 2.47
C PHE A 95 -13.03 19.59 2.47
N ASP A 96 -14.02 19.94 1.67
CA ASP A 96 -14.59 21.29 1.69
C ASP A 96 -15.66 21.38 2.80
N PRO A 97 -15.51 22.28 3.77
CA PRO A 97 -16.43 22.38 4.90
C PRO A 97 -17.75 23.09 4.58
N PHE A 98 -17.91 23.65 3.39
CA PHE A 98 -19.08 24.46 3.03
C PHE A 98 -20.24 23.65 2.44
N PHE A 99 -19.97 22.45 1.94
CA PHE A 99 -20.96 21.59 1.29
C PHE A 99 -21.45 20.45 2.19
N ASN A 100 -22.64 19.96 1.92
CA ASN A 100 -23.08 18.67 2.41
C ASN A 100 -22.49 17.52 1.55
N VAL A 101 -22.66 16.28 1.99
CA VAL A 101 -22.07 15.12 1.32
C VAL A 101 -22.53 15.00 -0.13
N ARG A 102 -23.84 15.09 -0.38
CA ARG A 102 -24.45 14.97 -1.72
C ARG A 102 -23.98 16.11 -2.64
N GLU A 103 -23.93 17.33 -2.15
CA GLU A 103 -23.43 18.48 -2.90
C GLU A 103 -21.97 18.30 -3.30
N ALA A 104 -21.12 17.85 -2.36
CA ALA A 104 -19.72 17.56 -2.64
C ALA A 104 -19.55 16.52 -3.75
N LEU A 105 -20.37 15.45 -3.76
CA LEU A 105 -20.36 14.42 -4.80
C LEU A 105 -20.88 14.93 -6.15
N ARG A 106 -21.92 15.77 -6.16
CA ARG A 106 -22.43 16.41 -7.40
C ARG A 106 -21.39 17.36 -8.01
N ILE A 107 -20.73 18.16 -7.19
CA ILE A 107 -19.67 19.08 -7.63
C ILE A 107 -18.51 18.27 -8.22
N GLN A 108 -18.06 17.23 -7.51
CA GLN A 108 -17.01 16.34 -7.99
C GLN A 108 -17.39 15.65 -9.32
N SER A 109 -18.62 15.19 -9.45
CA SER A 109 -19.16 14.64 -10.70
C SER A 109 -19.08 15.67 -11.85
N GLY A 110 -19.43 16.91 -11.56
CA GLY A 110 -19.36 18.04 -12.51
C GLY A 110 -17.93 18.30 -13.01
N TYR A 111 -16.89 18.19 -12.18
CA TYR A 111 -15.51 18.34 -12.60
C TYR A 111 -15.09 17.31 -13.68
N PHE A 112 -15.68 16.11 -13.65
CA PHE A 112 -15.47 15.09 -14.67
C PHE A 112 -16.41 15.19 -15.86
N GLY A 113 -17.35 16.18 -15.86
CA GLY A 113 -18.32 16.39 -16.92
C GLY A 113 -19.49 15.39 -16.90
N VAL A 114 -19.66 14.63 -15.81
CA VAL A 114 -20.77 13.68 -15.65
C VAL A 114 -22.03 14.43 -15.20
N LYS A 115 -23.09 14.38 -16.02
CA LYS A 115 -24.38 15.03 -15.74
C LYS A 115 -25.40 13.99 -15.25
N ASN A 116 -26.39 14.43 -14.47
CA ASN A 116 -27.49 13.61 -13.98
C ASN A 116 -27.00 12.31 -13.26
N ASN A 117 -26.00 12.43 -12.41
CA ASN A 117 -25.31 11.32 -11.76
C ASN A 117 -25.93 10.89 -10.42
N ASP A 118 -27.08 11.45 -10.06
CA ASP A 118 -27.74 11.17 -8.77
C ASP A 118 -27.97 9.67 -8.51
N PRO A 119 -28.44 8.86 -9.50
CA PRO A 119 -28.62 7.43 -9.24
C PRO A 119 -27.32 6.70 -8.82
N TRP A 120 -26.18 7.09 -9.41
CA TRP A 120 -24.88 6.52 -9.02
C TRP A 120 -24.40 7.08 -7.69
N ILE A 121 -24.64 8.35 -7.41
CA ILE A 121 -24.34 8.96 -6.11
C ILE A 121 -25.13 8.27 -5.01
N ASP A 122 -26.42 7.95 -5.23
CA ASP A 122 -27.24 7.21 -4.27
C ASP A 122 -26.70 5.78 -4.04
N GLU A 123 -26.29 5.06 -5.09
CA GLU A 123 -25.65 3.74 -4.95
C GLU A 123 -24.35 3.81 -4.16
N LEU A 124 -23.51 4.85 -4.39
CA LEU A 124 -22.28 5.08 -3.63
C LEU A 124 -22.57 5.34 -2.15
N LEU A 125 -23.54 6.20 -1.86
CA LEU A 125 -23.93 6.55 -0.49
C LEU A 125 -24.46 5.31 0.27
N GLU A 126 -25.29 4.51 -0.38
CA GLU A 126 -25.81 3.27 0.18
C GLU A 126 -24.69 2.27 0.44
N SER A 127 -23.86 1.99 -0.57
CA SER A 127 -22.76 1.02 -0.49
C SER A 127 -21.69 1.38 0.54
N LEU A 128 -21.56 2.67 0.85
CA LEU A 128 -20.60 3.18 1.83
C LEU A 128 -21.25 3.51 3.20
N GLY A 129 -22.53 3.18 3.39
CA GLY A 129 -23.27 3.44 4.63
C GLY A 129 -23.33 4.93 4.98
N LEU A 130 -23.61 5.78 4.00
CA LEU A 130 -23.70 7.24 4.13
C LEU A 130 -25.07 7.80 3.75
N SER A 131 -26.07 6.96 3.46
CA SER A 131 -27.40 7.40 2.99
C SER A 131 -28.08 8.35 3.97
N ASP A 132 -28.02 8.07 5.27
CA ASP A 132 -28.57 8.88 6.36
C ASP A 132 -27.79 10.19 6.61
N LYS A 133 -26.61 10.34 6.00
CA LYS A 133 -25.72 11.49 6.08
C LYS A 133 -25.60 12.28 4.78
N ALA A 134 -26.40 11.94 3.77
CA ALA A 134 -26.32 12.57 2.45
C ALA A 134 -26.45 14.10 2.50
N ASP A 135 -27.31 14.60 3.35
CA ASP A 135 -27.55 16.04 3.53
C ASP A 135 -26.82 16.65 4.72
N ALA A 136 -26.01 15.84 5.44
CA ALA A 136 -25.19 16.33 6.54
C ALA A 136 -23.99 17.15 6.03
N ASN A 137 -23.65 18.23 6.72
CA ASN A 137 -22.46 19.01 6.40
C ASN A 137 -21.18 18.20 6.70
N MET A 138 -20.18 18.32 5.84
CA MET A 138 -18.90 17.62 5.98
C MET A 138 -18.22 17.81 7.33
N ARG A 139 -18.43 18.96 8.01
CA ARG A 139 -17.86 19.23 9.34
C ARG A 139 -18.44 18.31 10.42
N GLN A 140 -19.71 17.90 10.29
CA GLN A 140 -20.43 17.10 11.27
C GLN A 140 -20.07 15.63 11.22
N LEU A 141 -19.32 15.19 10.20
CA LEU A 141 -18.95 13.81 10.00
C LEU A 141 -17.76 13.40 10.88
N SER A 142 -17.77 12.15 11.35
CA SER A 142 -16.61 11.52 11.98
C SER A 142 -15.46 11.35 10.97
N GLY A 143 -14.25 11.09 11.45
CA GLY A 143 -13.09 10.83 10.58
C GLY A 143 -13.32 9.66 9.61
N GLY A 144 -13.90 8.56 10.09
CA GLY A 144 -14.24 7.41 9.27
C GLY A 144 -15.33 7.72 8.22
N MET A 145 -16.35 8.54 8.56
CA MET A 145 -17.34 8.99 7.59
C MET A 145 -16.72 9.88 6.51
N LYS A 146 -15.85 10.83 6.89
CA LYS A 146 -15.10 11.67 5.93
C LYS A 146 -14.28 10.82 4.98
N ARG A 147 -13.61 9.77 5.49
CA ARG A 147 -12.84 8.84 4.66
C ARG A 147 -13.72 8.15 3.61
N ARG A 148 -14.91 7.69 3.99
CA ARG A 148 -15.86 7.07 3.06
C ARG A 148 -16.39 8.08 2.03
N VAL A 149 -16.60 9.34 2.39
CA VAL A 149 -16.95 10.38 1.41
C VAL A 149 -15.82 10.61 0.41
N LEU A 150 -14.54 10.60 0.82
CA LEU A 150 -13.40 10.68 -0.10
C LEU A 150 -13.37 9.49 -1.08
N VAL A 151 -13.70 8.29 -0.60
CA VAL A 151 -13.85 7.12 -1.49
C VAL A 151 -14.98 7.36 -2.48
N ALA A 152 -16.16 7.83 -2.05
CA ALA A 152 -17.27 8.17 -2.95
C ALA A 152 -16.85 9.22 -3.98
N GLN A 153 -16.15 10.28 -3.58
CA GLN A 153 -15.63 11.31 -4.49
C GLN A 153 -14.68 10.74 -5.56
N ALA A 154 -13.78 9.83 -5.17
CA ALA A 154 -12.87 9.19 -6.10
C ALA A 154 -13.59 8.29 -7.12
N LEU A 155 -14.76 7.75 -6.77
CA LEU A 155 -15.53 6.80 -7.58
C LEU A 155 -16.70 7.43 -8.35
N VAL A 156 -17.01 8.70 -8.10
CA VAL A 156 -18.20 9.38 -8.61
C VAL A 156 -18.30 9.39 -10.15
N HIS A 157 -17.16 9.37 -10.84
CA HIS A 157 -17.06 9.37 -12.30
C HIS A 157 -16.85 7.96 -12.90
N LYS A 158 -17.00 6.89 -12.10
CA LYS A 158 -16.82 5.48 -12.49
C LYS A 158 -15.45 5.22 -13.17
N PRO A 159 -14.34 5.55 -12.53
CA PRO A 159 -13.03 5.40 -13.15
C PRO A 159 -12.69 3.92 -13.34
N PRO A 160 -12.13 3.49 -14.50
CA PRO A 160 -11.68 2.12 -14.69
C PRO A 160 -10.49 1.72 -13.80
N VAL A 161 -9.73 2.69 -13.29
CA VAL A 161 -8.59 2.48 -12.39
C VAL A 161 -8.83 3.21 -11.07
N ILE A 162 -8.73 2.48 -9.96
CA ILE A 162 -8.95 2.98 -8.60
C ILE A 162 -7.65 2.85 -7.82
N VAL A 163 -7.21 3.93 -7.19
CA VAL A 163 -6.03 3.97 -6.33
C VAL A 163 -6.45 4.32 -4.91
N LEU A 164 -6.09 3.47 -3.98
CA LEU A 164 -6.44 3.59 -2.57
C LEU A 164 -5.16 3.71 -1.74
N ASP A 165 -4.85 4.92 -1.26
CA ASP A 165 -3.67 5.16 -0.41
C ASP A 165 -4.08 5.11 1.06
N GLU A 166 -3.84 3.95 1.70
CA GLU A 166 -4.21 3.66 3.10
C GLU A 166 -5.68 3.98 3.43
N PRO A 167 -6.65 3.43 2.67
CA PRO A 167 -8.05 3.88 2.74
C PRO A 167 -8.74 3.55 4.06
N THR A 168 -8.23 2.61 4.84
CA THR A 168 -8.80 2.10 6.10
C THR A 168 -8.12 2.66 7.35
N ALA A 169 -7.14 3.56 7.19
CA ALA A 169 -6.47 4.18 8.33
C ALA A 169 -7.47 4.96 9.22
N GLY A 170 -7.57 4.56 10.51
CA GLY A 170 -8.49 5.18 11.46
C GLY A 170 -9.97 4.84 11.27
N VAL A 171 -10.28 3.81 10.48
CA VAL A 171 -11.64 3.29 10.29
C VAL A 171 -11.84 2.07 11.19
N ASP A 172 -13.03 1.96 11.82
CA ASP A 172 -13.37 0.78 12.62
C ASP A 172 -13.53 -0.49 11.78
N VAL A 173 -13.55 -1.66 12.45
CA VAL A 173 -13.49 -2.97 11.78
C VAL A 173 -14.71 -3.23 10.89
N GLU A 174 -15.91 -2.88 11.34
CA GLU A 174 -17.15 -3.13 10.60
C GLU A 174 -17.22 -2.29 9.31
N LEU A 175 -16.89 -1.00 9.44
CA LEU A 175 -16.85 -0.08 8.30
C LEU A 175 -15.74 -0.43 7.31
N ARG A 176 -14.62 -0.97 7.81
CA ARG A 176 -13.53 -1.48 6.98
C ARG A 176 -14.00 -2.65 6.10
N GLN A 177 -14.72 -3.60 6.69
CA GLN A 177 -15.27 -4.75 5.95
C GLN A 177 -16.26 -4.29 4.86
N THR A 178 -17.15 -3.36 5.17
CA THR A 178 -18.09 -2.78 4.21
C THR A 178 -17.37 -2.14 3.03
N LEU A 179 -16.34 -1.35 3.29
CA LEU A 179 -15.51 -0.74 2.25
C LEU A 179 -14.85 -1.80 1.34
N TRP A 180 -14.26 -2.83 1.94
CA TRP A 180 -13.60 -3.89 1.17
C TRP A 180 -14.55 -4.71 0.33
N GLN A 181 -15.74 -5.03 0.85
CA GLN A 181 -16.78 -5.71 0.07
C GLN A 181 -17.19 -4.89 -1.16
N PHE A 182 -17.34 -3.57 -0.98
CA PHE A 182 -17.70 -2.68 -2.08
C PHE A 182 -16.58 -2.57 -3.12
N ILE A 183 -15.32 -2.37 -2.70
CA ILE A 183 -14.18 -2.32 -3.63
C ILE A 183 -13.97 -3.65 -4.34
N ALA A 184 -14.11 -4.79 -3.65
CA ALA A 184 -14.03 -6.11 -4.27
C ALA A 184 -15.15 -6.34 -5.30
N LYS A 185 -16.39 -5.81 -5.05
CA LYS A 185 -17.47 -5.81 -6.03
C LYS A 185 -17.08 -5.05 -7.30
N LEU A 186 -16.51 -3.84 -7.15
CA LEU A 186 -16.04 -3.03 -8.28
C LEU A 186 -14.93 -3.74 -9.07
N ASN A 187 -13.96 -4.36 -8.37
CA ASN A 187 -12.90 -5.12 -9.03
C ASN A 187 -13.47 -6.31 -9.83
N LYS A 188 -14.43 -7.06 -9.29
CA LYS A 188 -15.14 -8.12 -10.02
C LYS A 188 -15.91 -7.62 -11.24
N GLN A 189 -16.30 -6.35 -11.26
CA GLN A 189 -16.93 -5.68 -12.40
C GLN A 189 -15.91 -5.19 -13.46
N GLY A 190 -14.62 -5.46 -13.26
CA GLY A 190 -13.55 -5.14 -14.19
C GLY A 190 -12.71 -3.90 -13.84
N HIS A 191 -12.99 -3.21 -12.74
CA HIS A 191 -12.14 -2.10 -12.30
C HIS A 191 -10.78 -2.62 -11.83
N THR A 192 -9.71 -1.96 -12.23
CA THR A 192 -8.35 -2.21 -11.72
C THR A 192 -8.16 -1.48 -10.39
N VAL A 193 -7.61 -2.14 -9.38
CA VAL A 193 -7.40 -1.54 -8.06
C VAL A 193 -5.93 -1.59 -7.68
N LEU A 194 -5.35 -0.44 -7.35
CA LEU A 194 -4.03 -0.31 -6.72
C LEU A 194 -4.23 0.07 -5.25
N LEU A 195 -3.84 -0.81 -4.34
CA LEU A 195 -3.95 -0.63 -2.91
C LEU A 195 -2.57 -0.41 -2.28
N THR A 196 -2.45 0.63 -1.43
CA THR A 196 -1.42 0.66 -0.39
C THR A 196 -2.09 0.48 0.97
N THR A 197 -1.48 -0.30 1.83
CA THR A 197 -1.93 -0.49 3.21
C THR A 197 -0.76 -0.85 4.10
N HIS A 198 -0.88 -0.59 5.38
CA HIS A 198 -0.01 -1.13 6.42
C HIS A 198 -0.65 -2.35 7.11
N TYR A 199 -1.90 -2.67 6.80
CA TYR A 199 -2.59 -3.89 7.23
C TYR A 199 -2.31 -5.00 6.22
N LEU A 200 -1.30 -5.83 6.49
CA LEU A 200 -0.87 -6.88 5.55
C LEU A 200 -1.93 -7.95 5.34
N GLU A 201 -2.79 -8.20 6.33
CA GLU A 201 -3.97 -9.07 6.22
C GLU A 201 -4.93 -8.63 5.10
N GLU A 202 -5.13 -7.30 4.92
CA GLU A 202 -5.96 -6.77 3.83
C GLU A 202 -5.33 -7.06 2.47
N ALA A 203 -4.02 -6.84 2.35
CA ALA A 203 -3.30 -7.09 1.11
C ALA A 203 -3.30 -8.60 0.77
N GLU A 204 -3.12 -9.47 1.77
CA GLU A 204 -3.19 -10.92 1.60
C GLU A 204 -4.55 -11.39 1.11
N ALA A 205 -5.63 -10.85 1.71
CA ALA A 205 -7.00 -11.25 1.38
C ALA A 205 -7.50 -10.74 0.02
N LEU A 206 -7.03 -9.56 -0.43
CA LEU A 206 -7.60 -8.84 -1.56
C LEU A 206 -6.70 -8.84 -2.80
N CYS A 207 -5.38 -8.80 -2.63
CA CYS A 207 -4.46 -8.59 -3.73
C CYS A 207 -4.04 -9.91 -4.37
N GLY A 208 -4.23 -10.03 -5.69
CA GLY A 208 -3.76 -11.18 -6.45
C GLY A 208 -2.24 -11.17 -6.66
N ARG A 209 -1.64 -9.96 -6.73
CA ARG A 209 -0.21 -9.72 -6.90
C ARG A 209 0.25 -8.55 -6.07
N ILE A 210 1.47 -8.61 -5.55
CA ILE A 210 2.03 -7.64 -4.61
C ILE A 210 3.43 -7.24 -5.03
N ALA A 211 3.70 -5.93 -5.01
CA ALA A 211 5.05 -5.37 -5.04
C ALA A 211 5.44 -4.89 -3.64
N MET A 212 6.63 -5.26 -3.19
CA MET A 212 7.21 -4.74 -1.95
C MET A 212 8.29 -3.73 -2.28
N LEU A 213 8.10 -2.51 -1.76
CA LEU A 213 8.98 -1.37 -1.99
C LEU A 213 9.86 -1.11 -0.76
N LYS A 214 11.16 -0.89 -0.99
CA LYS A 214 12.13 -0.50 0.05
C LYS A 214 13.11 0.51 -0.53
N SER A 215 13.30 1.65 0.16
CA SER A 215 14.25 2.71 -0.25
C SER A 215 14.12 3.10 -1.72
N GLY A 216 12.89 3.27 -2.21
CA GLY A 216 12.59 3.68 -3.57
C GLY A 216 12.69 2.59 -4.64
N ARG A 217 12.98 1.34 -4.29
CA ARG A 217 13.13 0.23 -5.24
C ARG A 217 12.17 -0.92 -4.92
N ILE A 218 11.73 -1.64 -5.94
CA ILE A 218 10.98 -2.88 -5.77
C ILE A 218 11.97 -3.97 -5.34
N VAL A 219 11.71 -4.58 -4.18
CA VAL A 219 12.54 -5.65 -3.60
C VAL A 219 11.89 -7.04 -3.70
N ALA A 220 10.59 -7.09 -3.93
CA ALA A 220 9.85 -8.30 -4.27
C ALA A 220 8.64 -7.92 -5.13
N LEU A 221 8.31 -8.77 -6.10
CA LEU A 221 7.14 -8.63 -6.97
C LEU A 221 6.71 -10.01 -7.42
N ASP A 222 5.56 -10.49 -6.92
CA ASP A 222 5.02 -11.78 -7.32
C ASP A 222 3.52 -11.86 -6.99
N ARG A 223 2.89 -12.98 -7.37
CA ARG A 223 1.54 -13.34 -6.90
C ARG A 223 1.57 -13.55 -5.40
N THR A 224 0.50 -13.13 -4.72
CA THR A 224 0.38 -13.30 -3.26
C THR A 224 0.58 -14.76 -2.85
N SER A 225 0.02 -15.71 -3.60
CA SER A 225 0.20 -17.14 -3.34
C SER A 225 1.65 -17.61 -3.45
N GLU A 226 2.45 -17.07 -4.39
CA GLU A 226 3.85 -17.46 -4.56
C GLU A 226 4.73 -16.83 -3.48
N LEU A 227 4.44 -15.58 -3.08
CA LEU A 227 5.11 -14.92 -1.96
C LEU A 227 4.91 -15.72 -0.66
N LEU A 228 3.69 -16.21 -0.39
CA LEU A 228 3.38 -17.03 0.78
C LEU A 228 4.07 -18.41 0.72
N LYS A 229 4.18 -19.04 -0.47
CA LYS A 229 4.90 -20.30 -0.62
C LYS A 229 6.42 -20.17 -0.45
N ALA A 230 6.99 -19.01 -0.83
CA ALA A 230 8.42 -18.76 -0.71
C ALA A 230 8.86 -18.49 0.73
N ALA A 231 7.94 -18.21 1.64
CA ALA A 231 8.19 -18.07 3.06
C ALA A 231 8.38 -19.46 3.72
N SER A 232 8.90 -19.45 4.93
CA SER A 232 8.90 -20.63 5.80
C SER A 232 7.48 -21.21 5.89
N SER A 233 7.31 -22.52 5.71
CA SER A 233 5.98 -23.12 5.62
C SER A 233 5.16 -22.95 6.90
N ASN A 234 5.85 -22.84 8.05
CA ASN A 234 5.25 -22.72 9.37
C ASN A 234 5.99 -21.70 10.23
N VAL A 235 5.29 -21.17 11.24
CA VAL A 235 5.85 -20.34 12.29
C VAL A 235 5.51 -20.98 13.63
N LEU A 236 6.54 -21.35 14.39
CA LEU A 236 6.39 -21.78 15.77
C LEU A 236 6.29 -20.52 16.64
N ARG A 237 5.19 -20.36 17.36
CA ARG A 237 4.92 -19.25 18.27
C ARG A 237 4.69 -19.75 19.68
N PHE A 238 5.32 -19.15 20.67
CA PHE A 238 5.11 -19.45 22.06
C PHE A 238 5.46 -18.27 22.96
N LYS A 239 5.12 -18.34 24.23
CA LYS A 239 5.52 -17.38 25.26
C LYS A 239 6.63 -17.97 26.11
N VAL A 240 7.55 -17.12 26.57
CA VAL A 240 8.62 -17.49 27.47
C VAL A 240 8.82 -16.44 28.55
N ASP A 241 9.05 -16.90 29.78
CA ASP A 241 9.47 -16.05 30.88
C ASP A 241 10.99 -16.15 31.05
N GLY A 242 11.70 -15.13 30.61
CA GLY A 242 13.16 -15.07 30.66
C GLY A 242 13.77 -14.54 29.37
N VAL A 243 15.10 -14.57 29.32
CA VAL A 243 15.88 -14.09 28.16
C VAL A 243 16.36 -15.29 27.39
N LEU A 244 16.03 -15.34 26.10
CA LEU A 244 16.54 -16.37 25.19
C LEU A 244 18.06 -16.25 25.03
N PRO A 245 18.80 -17.37 24.96
CA PRO A 245 20.20 -17.38 24.54
C PRO A 245 20.38 -16.67 23.20
N LYS A 246 21.48 -15.95 23.02
CA LYS A 246 21.74 -15.15 21.82
C LYS A 246 21.58 -15.92 20.53
N ILE A 247 22.04 -17.19 20.50
CA ILE A 247 21.95 -18.08 19.32
C ILE A 247 20.49 -18.29 18.89
N LEU A 248 19.58 -18.44 19.85
CA LEU A 248 18.14 -18.58 19.57
C LEU A 248 17.49 -17.21 19.28
N ALA A 249 17.89 -16.18 20.00
CA ALA A 249 17.37 -14.83 19.81
C ALA A 249 17.68 -14.27 18.41
N ASP A 250 18.86 -14.59 17.85
CA ASP A 250 19.26 -14.16 16.50
C ASP A 250 18.40 -14.80 15.39
N GLN A 251 17.78 -15.96 15.66
CA GLN A 251 16.91 -16.68 14.74
C GLN A 251 15.42 -16.39 14.99
N ALA A 252 15.09 -15.80 16.12
CA ALA A 252 13.72 -15.56 16.55
C ALA A 252 13.27 -14.12 16.28
N ARG A 253 11.94 -13.98 16.14
CA ARG A 253 11.26 -12.70 16.31
C ARG A 253 10.72 -12.63 17.74
N ILE A 254 11.17 -11.65 18.51
CA ILE A 254 10.78 -11.49 19.91
C ILE A 254 9.96 -10.23 20.08
N THR A 255 8.77 -10.35 20.66
CA THR A 255 7.89 -9.22 20.99
C THR A 255 7.38 -9.37 22.42
N GLY A 256 8.02 -8.69 23.38
CA GLY A 256 7.75 -8.90 24.80
C GLY A 256 8.07 -10.34 25.22
N ARG A 257 7.05 -11.08 25.68
CA ARG A 257 7.18 -12.51 26.04
C ARG A 257 6.95 -13.47 24.88
N ILE A 258 6.48 -12.97 23.74
CA ILE A 258 6.16 -13.80 22.56
C ILE A 258 7.40 -13.99 21.73
N VAL A 259 7.70 -15.25 21.43
CA VAL A 259 8.80 -15.69 20.58
C VAL A 259 8.23 -16.42 19.37
N GLN A 260 8.76 -16.11 18.20
CA GLN A 260 8.35 -16.71 16.93
C GLN A 260 9.60 -17.18 16.17
N PHE A 261 9.61 -18.44 15.75
CA PHE A 261 10.65 -19.03 14.89
C PHE A 261 10.04 -19.42 13.56
N PRO A 262 10.63 -19.03 12.42
CA PRO A 262 10.30 -19.62 11.14
C PRO A 262 10.75 -21.08 11.13
N ALA A 263 9.91 -21.99 10.66
CA ALA A 263 10.23 -23.42 10.57
C ALA A 263 9.69 -24.00 9.26
N HIS A 264 10.47 -24.86 8.61
CA HIS A 264 10.08 -25.50 7.35
C HIS A 264 9.36 -26.83 7.59
N ASP A 265 9.74 -27.54 8.67
CA ASP A 265 9.21 -28.85 8.98
C ASP A 265 9.07 -29.09 10.50
N ALA A 266 8.60 -30.28 10.85
CA ALA A 266 8.39 -30.70 12.24
C ALA A 266 9.70 -30.90 13.00
N LEU A 267 10.79 -31.27 12.33
CA LEU A 267 12.09 -31.50 12.97
C LEU A 267 12.71 -30.17 13.44
N GLU A 268 12.59 -29.11 12.63
CA GLU A 268 13.03 -27.77 13.04
C GLU A 268 12.22 -27.27 14.24
N ILE A 269 10.89 -27.48 14.25
CA ILE A 269 10.03 -27.13 15.37
C ILE A 269 10.47 -27.85 16.66
N GLU A 270 10.71 -29.17 16.57
CA GLU A 270 11.18 -29.97 17.69
C GLU A 270 12.56 -29.48 18.19
N GLY A 271 13.47 -29.17 17.26
CA GLY A 271 14.79 -28.64 17.55
C GLY A 271 14.71 -27.31 18.33
N PHE A 272 13.87 -26.37 17.91
CA PHE A 272 13.68 -25.09 18.61
C PHE A 272 13.10 -25.29 20.01
N LEU A 273 12.08 -26.12 20.16
CA LEU A 273 11.48 -26.40 21.48
C LEU A 273 12.47 -27.10 22.44
N THR A 274 13.28 -28.00 21.91
CA THR A 274 14.33 -28.68 22.66
C THR A 274 15.39 -27.69 23.12
N ALA A 275 15.91 -26.83 22.23
CA ALA A 275 16.90 -25.84 22.57
C ALA A 275 16.40 -24.81 23.61
N VAL A 276 15.14 -24.43 23.54
CA VAL A 276 14.50 -23.57 24.55
C VAL A 276 14.47 -24.26 25.92
N ARG A 277 14.06 -25.54 25.95
CA ARG A 277 14.02 -26.33 27.19
C ARG A 277 15.39 -26.56 27.79
N GLU A 278 16.41 -26.86 26.96
CA GLU A 278 17.81 -27.03 27.41
C GLU A 278 18.41 -25.73 27.97
N SER A 279 17.89 -24.58 27.55
CA SER A 279 18.25 -23.26 28.12
C SER A 279 17.61 -22.99 29.48
N GLY A 280 16.88 -23.95 30.06
CA GLY A 280 16.16 -23.78 31.33
C GLY A 280 14.88 -22.95 31.24
N LEU A 281 14.41 -22.67 30.01
CA LEU A 281 13.18 -21.92 29.76
C LEU A 281 12.01 -22.86 29.46
N VAL A 282 10.80 -22.41 29.79
CA VAL A 282 9.56 -23.16 29.52
C VAL A 282 8.76 -22.42 28.48
N ALA A 283 8.52 -23.08 27.33
CA ALA A 283 7.62 -22.59 26.31
C ALA A 283 6.15 -22.75 26.76
N GLN A 284 5.40 -21.66 26.81
CA GLN A 284 3.99 -21.62 27.17
C GLN A 284 3.16 -21.20 25.94
N ASP A 285 1.90 -21.65 25.89
CA ASP A 285 0.97 -21.32 24.78
C ASP A 285 1.58 -21.59 23.40
N VAL A 286 2.10 -22.80 23.22
CA VAL A 286 2.77 -23.21 21.97
C VAL A 286 1.74 -23.36 20.85
N GLU A 287 1.96 -22.62 19.77
CA GLU A 287 1.13 -22.60 18.57
C GLU A 287 1.99 -22.76 17.33
N ILE A 288 1.53 -23.58 16.38
CA ILE A 288 2.13 -23.69 15.06
C ILE A 288 1.12 -23.15 14.07
N ARG A 289 1.48 -22.07 13.37
CA ARG A 289 0.66 -21.47 12.33
C ARG A 289 1.37 -21.45 10.99
N LYS A 290 0.63 -21.36 9.91
CA LYS A 290 1.22 -21.05 8.60
C LYS A 290 1.79 -19.65 8.59
N ALA A 291 2.87 -19.47 7.85
CA ALA A 291 3.41 -18.14 7.59
C ALA A 291 2.37 -17.29 6.82
N ASP A 292 2.22 -16.05 7.22
CA ASP A 292 1.37 -15.05 6.58
C ASP A 292 2.19 -14.00 5.82
N LEU A 293 1.51 -13.07 5.18
CA LEU A 293 2.17 -12.02 4.42
C LEU A 293 3.03 -11.09 5.32
N GLU A 294 2.73 -11.01 6.62
CA GLU A 294 3.57 -10.24 7.57
C GLU A 294 4.94 -10.89 7.74
N ASP A 295 4.98 -12.22 7.84
CA ASP A 295 6.24 -12.96 7.97
C ASP A 295 7.09 -12.78 6.70
N VAL A 296 6.46 -12.95 5.51
CA VAL A 296 7.11 -12.71 4.21
C VAL A 296 7.68 -11.29 4.12
N PHE A 297 6.87 -10.30 4.47
CA PHE A 297 7.24 -8.89 4.40
C PHE A 297 8.47 -8.59 5.26
N LEU A 298 8.48 -9.08 6.50
CA LEU A 298 9.59 -8.88 7.42
C LEU A 298 10.88 -9.55 6.93
N ASP A 299 10.78 -10.76 6.38
CA ASP A 299 11.93 -11.47 5.82
C ASP A 299 12.53 -10.76 4.61
N VAL A 300 11.67 -10.32 3.67
CA VAL A 300 12.09 -9.53 2.51
C VAL A 300 12.77 -8.23 2.95
N MET A 301 12.20 -7.56 3.96
CA MET A 301 12.77 -6.31 4.48
C MET A 301 14.10 -6.53 5.22
N LYS A 302 14.29 -7.64 5.94
CA LYS A 302 15.57 -7.99 6.58
C LYS A 302 16.66 -8.32 5.55
N LYS A 303 16.39 -9.23 4.62
CA LYS A 303 17.37 -9.68 3.59
C LYS A 303 17.92 -8.51 2.76
N ASN A 304 17.10 -7.52 2.46
CA ASN A 304 17.49 -6.35 1.68
C ASN A 304 18.07 -5.20 2.53
N SER A 305 18.30 -5.39 3.84
CA SER A 305 18.94 -4.36 4.70
C SER A 305 20.46 -4.25 4.51
N GLY A 306 21.11 -5.32 4.03
CA GLY A 306 22.55 -5.35 3.74
C GLY A 306 22.97 -4.70 2.40
N GLN A 307 22.00 -4.36 1.52
CA GLN A 307 22.26 -3.79 0.19
C GLN A 307 21.99 -2.28 0.08
N ALA A 308 21.64 -1.62 1.17
CA ALA A 308 21.48 -0.16 1.18
C ALA A 308 22.87 0.51 1.07
N LYS A 309 23.39 0.62 -0.16
CA LYS A 309 24.45 1.56 -0.48
C LYS A 309 23.92 2.96 -0.13
N PRO A 310 24.66 3.81 0.60
CA PRO A 310 24.24 5.20 0.78
C PRO A 310 23.99 5.82 -0.60
N PRO A 311 22.97 6.70 -0.76
CA PRO A 311 22.66 7.29 -2.06
C PRO A 311 23.92 7.93 -2.62
N ALA A 312 24.32 7.49 -3.82
CA ALA A 312 25.42 8.07 -4.56
C ALA A 312 25.10 9.55 -4.75
N SER A 313 25.92 10.44 -4.21
CA SER A 313 25.90 11.85 -4.54
C SER A 313 26.21 11.95 -6.04
N ILE A 314 25.26 12.40 -6.81
CA ILE A 314 25.50 12.77 -8.21
C ILE A 314 26.37 14.02 -8.16
N ALA A 315 27.69 13.82 -8.16
CA ALA A 315 28.64 14.89 -8.41
C ALA A 315 28.35 15.41 -9.82
N GLN A 316 28.12 16.71 -9.92
CA GLN A 316 27.92 17.45 -11.15
C GLN A 316 29.14 17.22 -12.07
N THR A 317 28.91 16.56 -13.21
CA THR A 317 29.80 16.67 -14.36
C THR A 317 29.45 17.99 -15.05
N GLN A 318 30.00 19.09 -14.54
CA GLN A 318 30.18 20.32 -15.29
C GLN A 318 31.67 20.37 -15.64
N GLU A 319 31.99 19.88 -16.82
CA GLU A 319 33.17 20.34 -17.58
C GLU A 319 32.99 20.00 -19.04
N ALA A 320 33.20 21.04 -19.85
CA ALA A 320 33.40 21.09 -21.29
C ALA A 320 32.24 21.60 -22.13
N LEU A 321 32.15 22.92 -22.22
CA LEU A 321 31.98 23.63 -23.49
C LEU A 321 32.51 25.06 -23.28
N VAL A 322 33.76 25.22 -23.66
CA VAL A 322 34.35 26.50 -24.09
C VAL A 322 33.99 26.69 -25.55
#